data_f1860a0f041473ac752df2946164de18
#
_entry.id   f1860a0f041473ac752df2946164de18
#
_cell.length_a   1.000
_cell.length_b   1.000
_cell.length_c   1.000
_cell.angle_alpha   90.00
_cell.angle_beta   90.00
_cell.angle_gamma   90.00
#
_symmetry.space_group_name_H-M   'P 1'
#
loop_
_entity.id
_entity.type
_entity.pdbx_description
1 polymer ?
#
loop_
_entity_poly.entity_id
_entity_poly.type
_entity_poly.pdbx_seq_one_letter_code
_entity_poly.pdbx_strand_id
1 'polypeptide(L)'
;SRSRGLGDVYKRQTFEFVPIRGNISTRISKFLESDLDGLLMAATALERLNIQEHHYDEFNYQDVVPSVCQGIIGMEIYLGTISQEKRQIIQSVNHQNSFNAALMEREIIKSLDADCMSPIGVICRDEMIYLDAFNKEGTEIYQLREALASTELKPALSLILEKLKNDRVHELITK
;
A
#
# COMPACT_ATOMS: atom_id res chain seq x y z
N SER A 1 -15.67 -0.82 -7.05
CA SER A 1 -14.69 -0.68 -5.96
C SER A 1 -13.64 0.33 -6.38
N ARG A 2 -13.67 1.51 -5.83
CA ARG A 2 -12.66 2.56 -6.10
C ARG A 2 -11.53 2.33 -5.10
N SER A 3 -10.46 1.63 -5.48
CA SER A 3 -9.21 1.77 -4.73
C SER A 3 -8.65 3.14 -5.06
N ARG A 4 -8.81 4.09 -4.17
CA ARG A 4 -8.18 5.40 -4.28
C ARG A 4 -6.84 5.28 -3.58
N GLY A 5 -5.75 5.32 -4.35
CA GLY A 5 -4.43 5.45 -3.77
C GLY A 5 -4.32 6.76 -3.00
N LEU A 6 -3.57 6.76 -1.91
CA LEU A 6 -3.39 7.92 -1.03
C LEU A 6 -2.77 9.13 -1.71
N GLY A 7 -1.93 8.90 -2.71
CA GLY A 7 -1.42 9.97 -3.56
C GLY A 7 -2.54 10.80 -4.21
N ASP A 8 -3.69 10.17 -4.41
CA ASP A 8 -4.87 10.81 -4.99
C ASP A 8 -5.49 11.87 -4.07
N VAL A 9 -5.40 11.70 -2.77
CA VAL A 9 -6.06 12.60 -1.80
C VAL A 9 -5.20 13.83 -1.53
N TYR A 10 -3.89 13.66 -1.31
CA TYR A 10 -2.99 14.76 -0.97
C TYR A 10 -2.77 15.77 -2.11
N LYS A 11 -2.75 15.31 -3.36
CA LYS A 11 -2.55 16.16 -4.55
C LYS A 11 -3.84 16.62 -5.22
N ARG A 12 -5.01 16.37 -4.61
CA ARG A 12 -6.34 16.61 -5.20
C ARG A 12 -6.70 18.05 -5.52
N GLN A 13 -5.96 19.02 -5.04
CA GLN A 13 -6.35 20.43 -5.23
C GLN A 13 -6.30 20.91 -6.69
N THR A 14 -5.67 20.11 -7.58
CA THR A 14 -5.47 20.47 -8.99
C THR A 14 -5.79 19.37 -9.99
N PHE A 15 -6.17 18.15 -9.55
CA PHE A 15 -6.40 17.01 -10.43
C PHE A 15 -7.84 16.47 -10.34
N GLU A 16 -8.43 16.20 -11.49
CA GLU A 16 -9.66 15.44 -11.59
C GLU A 16 -9.31 13.94 -11.84
N PHE A 17 -9.85 13.05 -10.99
CA PHE A 17 -9.59 11.62 -11.11
C PHE A 17 -10.75 10.89 -11.79
N VAL A 18 -10.46 10.33 -12.95
CA VAL A 18 -11.42 9.54 -13.74
C VAL A 18 -11.08 8.05 -13.61
N PRO A 19 -12.03 7.17 -13.22
CA PRO A 19 -11.75 5.75 -13.08
C PRO A 19 -11.62 5.07 -14.45
N ILE A 20 -10.45 4.47 -14.72
CA ILE A 20 -10.20 3.60 -15.86
C ILE A 20 -10.22 2.15 -15.40
N ARG A 21 -10.99 1.29 -16.08
CA ARG A 21 -11.11 -0.16 -15.79
C ARG A 21 -10.65 -0.99 -16.96
N GLY A 22 -10.15 -2.18 -16.63
CA GLY A 22 -9.63 -3.17 -17.58
C GLY A 22 -8.31 -3.76 -17.10
N ASN A 23 -7.76 -4.69 -17.87
CA ASN A 23 -6.38 -5.13 -17.70
C ASN A 23 -5.40 -3.99 -18.08
N ILE A 24 -4.11 -4.19 -17.89
CA ILE A 24 -3.09 -3.15 -18.08
C ILE A 24 -3.12 -2.63 -19.54
N SER A 25 -3.07 -3.52 -20.51
CA SER A 25 -3.09 -3.14 -21.94
C SER A 25 -4.36 -2.38 -22.30
N THR A 26 -5.53 -2.85 -21.84
CA THR A 26 -6.82 -2.16 -22.06
C THR A 26 -6.83 -0.76 -21.42
N ARG A 27 -6.24 -0.59 -20.24
CA ARG A 27 -6.19 0.72 -19.57
C ARG A 27 -5.27 1.69 -20.31
N ILE A 28 -4.14 1.19 -20.82
CA ILE A 28 -3.22 2.00 -21.65
C ILE A 28 -3.91 2.41 -22.95
N SER A 29 -4.55 1.47 -23.68
CA SER A 29 -5.28 1.81 -24.91
C SER A 29 -6.35 2.88 -24.66
N LYS A 30 -7.16 2.73 -23.62
CA LYS A 30 -8.19 3.71 -23.27
C LYS A 30 -7.60 5.07 -22.89
N PHE A 31 -6.45 5.10 -22.23
CA PHE A 31 -5.74 6.33 -21.92
C PHE A 31 -5.28 7.04 -23.21
N LEU A 32 -4.64 6.30 -24.13
CA LEU A 32 -4.17 6.85 -25.39
C LEU A 32 -5.28 7.34 -26.32
N GLU A 33 -6.49 6.81 -26.18
CA GLU A 33 -7.69 7.20 -26.93
C GLU A 33 -8.51 8.31 -26.23
N SER A 34 -8.07 8.80 -25.06
CA SER A 34 -8.75 9.80 -24.24
C SER A 34 -8.01 11.13 -24.18
N ASP A 35 -8.67 12.17 -23.71
CA ASP A 35 -8.09 13.47 -23.42
C ASP A 35 -7.52 13.58 -21.99
N LEU A 36 -7.16 12.44 -21.35
CA LEU A 36 -6.59 12.42 -20.01
C LEU A 36 -5.11 12.78 -20.04
N ASP A 37 -4.67 13.63 -19.11
CA ASP A 37 -3.28 14.08 -19.02
C ASP A 37 -2.32 13.00 -18.52
N GLY A 38 -2.81 11.99 -17.78
CA GLY A 38 -1.98 10.94 -17.22
C GLY A 38 -2.75 9.70 -16.76
N LEU A 39 -2.06 8.58 -16.69
CA LEU A 39 -2.57 7.31 -16.18
C LEU A 39 -1.73 6.82 -15.01
N LEU A 40 -2.35 6.70 -13.83
CA LEU A 40 -1.69 6.15 -12.65
C LEU A 40 -1.80 4.62 -12.62
N MET A 41 -0.65 3.93 -12.51
CA MET A 41 -0.59 2.47 -12.39
C MET A 41 0.66 2.00 -11.65
N ALA A 42 0.72 0.70 -11.33
CA ALA A 42 1.91 0.12 -10.72
C ALA A 42 3.06 0.03 -11.75
N ALA A 43 4.24 0.56 -11.44
CA ALA A 43 5.43 0.51 -12.31
C ALA A 43 5.80 -0.93 -12.69
N THR A 44 5.76 -1.87 -11.75
CA THR A 44 6.01 -3.31 -11.98
C THR A 44 5.10 -3.94 -13.03
N ALA A 45 3.95 -3.34 -13.32
CA ALA A 45 3.05 -3.81 -14.35
C ALA A 45 3.59 -3.48 -15.75
N LEU A 46 4.20 -2.31 -15.93
CA LEU A 46 4.86 -1.90 -17.17
C LEU A 46 6.11 -2.74 -17.41
N GLU A 47 6.92 -2.96 -16.39
CA GLU A 47 8.12 -3.78 -16.43
C GLU A 47 7.80 -5.23 -16.85
N ARG A 48 6.81 -5.88 -16.22
CA ARG A 48 6.42 -7.27 -16.52
C ARG A 48 5.89 -7.46 -17.94
N LEU A 49 5.25 -6.45 -18.48
CA LEU A 49 4.74 -6.48 -19.87
C LEU A 49 5.78 -5.98 -20.88
N ASN A 50 6.98 -5.60 -20.40
CA ASN A 50 8.04 -5.01 -21.21
C ASN A 50 7.55 -3.82 -22.05
N ILE A 51 6.69 -2.98 -21.47
CA ILE A 51 6.16 -1.78 -22.10
C ILE A 51 7.19 -0.67 -21.97
N GLN A 52 7.99 -0.44 -23.00
CA GLN A 52 9.04 0.58 -23.04
C GLN A 52 8.67 1.77 -23.94
N GLU A 53 7.54 1.68 -24.62
CA GLU A 53 7.14 2.65 -25.66
C GLU A 53 6.63 3.97 -25.09
N HIS A 54 6.33 4.01 -23.79
CA HIS A 54 5.76 5.17 -23.14
C HIS A 54 6.67 5.69 -22.04
N HIS A 55 6.88 7.00 -22.04
CA HIS A 55 7.54 7.66 -20.92
C HIS A 55 6.66 7.62 -19.69
N TYR A 56 7.21 7.29 -18.53
CA TYR A 56 6.55 7.36 -17.25
C TYR A 56 7.49 7.87 -16.15
N ASP A 57 6.93 8.55 -15.19
CA ASP A 57 7.62 8.98 -13.97
C ASP A 57 7.25 8.04 -12.83
N GLU A 58 8.24 7.57 -12.09
CA GLU A 58 8.03 6.71 -10.93
C GLU A 58 7.97 7.54 -9.66
N PHE A 59 6.89 7.41 -8.91
CA PHE A 59 6.79 8.02 -7.58
C PHE A 59 7.58 7.22 -6.56
N ASN A 60 8.39 7.92 -5.77
CA ASN A 60 9.02 7.32 -4.60
C ASN A 60 7.96 7.00 -3.53
N TYR A 61 8.06 5.84 -2.90
CA TYR A 61 7.17 5.45 -1.79
C TYR A 61 7.30 6.37 -0.55
N GLN A 62 8.34 7.18 -0.47
CA GLN A 62 8.50 8.21 0.56
C GLN A 62 7.62 9.43 0.30
N ASP A 63 7.37 9.74 -0.98
CA ASP A 63 6.53 10.86 -1.42
C ASP A 63 5.07 10.46 -1.56
N VAL A 64 4.83 9.21 -1.98
CA VAL A 64 3.49 8.63 -2.15
C VAL A 64 3.46 7.28 -1.46
N VAL A 65 3.03 7.27 -0.20
CA VAL A 65 2.94 6.04 0.58
C VAL A 65 1.86 5.13 0.01
N PRO A 66 2.20 3.89 -0.39
CA PRO A 66 1.24 2.99 -1.02
C PRO A 66 0.23 2.44 -0.01
N SER A 67 -0.84 1.84 -0.53
CA SER A 67 -1.79 1.08 0.27
C SER A 67 -1.11 -0.12 0.93
N VAL A 68 -1.67 -0.58 2.05
CA VAL A 68 -1.18 -1.74 2.81
C VAL A 68 -0.91 -2.96 1.93
N CYS A 69 0.24 -3.58 2.12
CA CYS A 69 0.71 -4.77 1.39
C CYS A 69 0.77 -4.61 -0.14
N GLN A 70 0.82 -3.39 -0.66
CA GLN A 70 0.92 -3.17 -2.10
C GLN A 70 2.26 -3.70 -2.63
N GLY A 71 2.19 -4.53 -3.68
CA GLY A 71 3.35 -5.20 -4.27
C GLY A 71 3.77 -6.49 -3.57
N ILE A 72 3.12 -6.87 -2.47
CA ILE A 72 3.36 -8.16 -1.79
C ILE A 72 2.42 -9.21 -2.37
N ILE A 73 2.98 -10.32 -2.84
CA ILE A 73 2.21 -11.49 -3.30
C ILE A 73 2.05 -12.45 -2.13
N GLY A 74 0.80 -12.67 -1.70
CA GLY A 74 0.45 -13.63 -0.66
C GLY A 74 0.00 -14.97 -1.25
N MET A 75 0.38 -16.06 -0.58
CA MET A 75 -0.17 -17.39 -0.84
C MET A 75 -1.09 -17.80 0.31
N GLU A 76 -2.31 -18.15 -0.02
CA GLU A 76 -3.27 -18.71 0.93
C GLU A 76 -3.28 -20.24 0.81
N ILE A 77 -3.26 -20.92 1.94
CA ILE A 77 -3.30 -22.37 1.99
C ILE A 77 -4.34 -22.84 3.00
N TYR A 78 -5.04 -23.93 2.66
CA TYR A 78 -5.95 -24.58 3.58
C TYR A 78 -5.16 -25.59 4.45
N LEU A 79 -5.01 -25.26 5.74
CA LEU A 79 -4.17 -26.03 6.67
C LEU A 79 -4.70 -27.46 6.95
N GLY A 80 -6.02 -27.69 6.79
CA GLY A 80 -6.64 -28.99 7.11
C GLY A 80 -6.27 -30.15 6.18
N THR A 81 -5.83 -29.85 4.95
CA THR A 81 -5.59 -30.90 3.91
C THR A 81 -4.22 -30.86 3.26
N ILE A 82 -3.37 -29.89 3.66
CA ILE A 82 -2.05 -29.75 3.06
C ILE A 82 -1.08 -30.80 3.60
N SER A 83 -0.40 -31.54 2.70
CA SER A 83 0.67 -32.45 3.09
C SER A 83 1.89 -31.71 3.64
N GLN A 84 2.70 -32.41 4.44
CA GLN A 84 3.93 -31.84 5.00
C GLN A 84 4.90 -31.40 3.89
N GLU A 85 5.03 -32.17 2.83
CA GLU A 85 5.86 -31.84 1.67
C GLU A 85 5.42 -30.52 1.01
N LYS A 86 4.14 -30.36 0.71
CA LYS A 86 3.60 -29.11 0.14
C LYS A 86 3.83 -27.92 1.08
N ARG A 87 3.69 -28.13 2.39
CA ARG A 87 3.98 -27.09 3.39
C ARG A 87 5.44 -26.65 3.34
N GLN A 88 6.38 -27.57 3.23
CA GLN A 88 7.80 -27.28 3.09
C GLN A 88 8.11 -26.47 1.82
N ILE A 89 7.52 -26.87 0.69
CA ILE A 89 7.66 -26.13 -0.58
C ILE A 89 7.17 -24.69 -0.43
N ILE A 90 6.00 -24.49 0.17
CA ILE A 90 5.46 -23.13 0.37
C ILE A 90 6.34 -22.32 1.33
N GLN A 91 6.84 -22.93 2.39
CA GLN A 91 7.77 -22.28 3.30
C GLN A 91 9.09 -21.89 2.63
N SER A 92 9.59 -22.69 1.67
CA SER A 92 10.84 -22.39 0.97
C SER A 92 10.80 -21.17 0.05
N VAL A 93 9.61 -20.77 -0.39
CA VAL A 93 9.42 -19.55 -1.20
C VAL A 93 9.02 -18.33 -0.37
N ASN A 94 8.89 -18.48 0.95
CA ASN A 94 8.57 -17.36 1.85
C ASN A 94 9.78 -16.42 1.96
N HIS A 95 9.56 -15.15 1.66
CA HIS A 95 10.54 -14.09 1.91
C HIS A 95 10.25 -13.44 3.27
N GLN A 96 11.05 -13.78 4.27
CA GLN A 96 10.77 -13.44 5.67
C GLN A 96 10.62 -11.93 5.93
N ASN A 97 11.44 -11.10 5.28
CA ASN A 97 11.35 -9.65 5.46
C ASN A 97 10.02 -9.09 4.92
N SER A 98 9.59 -9.53 3.73
CA SER A 98 8.29 -9.15 3.18
C SER A 98 7.13 -9.67 4.02
N PHE A 99 7.25 -10.87 4.58
CA PHE A 99 6.25 -11.42 5.48
C PHE A 99 6.12 -10.61 6.78
N ASN A 100 7.23 -10.23 7.40
CA ASN A 100 7.24 -9.41 8.60
C ASN A 100 6.69 -8.01 8.32
N ALA A 101 7.06 -7.39 7.19
CA ALA A 101 6.52 -6.10 6.75
C ALA A 101 4.99 -6.19 6.58
N ALA A 102 4.50 -7.20 5.87
CA ALA A 102 3.06 -7.41 5.67
C ALA A 102 2.29 -7.58 6.98
N LEU A 103 2.86 -8.34 7.94
CA LEU A 103 2.24 -8.49 9.26
C LEU A 103 2.16 -7.17 10.00
N MET A 104 3.24 -6.38 10.01
CA MET A 104 3.27 -5.07 10.67
C MET A 104 2.27 -4.10 10.05
N GLU A 105 2.27 -3.97 8.73
CA GLU A 105 1.35 -3.11 8.01
C GLU A 105 -0.12 -3.48 8.28
N ARG A 106 -0.45 -4.77 8.26
CA ARG A 106 -1.80 -5.25 8.54
C ARG A 106 -2.26 -5.02 9.97
N GLU A 107 -1.38 -5.24 10.97
CA GLU A 107 -1.73 -4.98 12.37
C GLU A 107 -1.94 -3.47 12.62
N ILE A 108 -1.20 -2.59 11.95
CA ILE A 108 -1.43 -1.16 12.01
C ILE A 108 -2.82 -0.81 11.47
N ILE A 109 -3.17 -1.24 10.27
CA ILE A 109 -4.49 -0.99 9.66
C ILE A 109 -5.61 -1.53 10.54
N LYS A 110 -5.46 -2.74 11.07
CA LYS A 110 -6.42 -3.36 11.98
C LYS A 110 -6.58 -2.57 13.28
N SER A 111 -5.50 -2.04 13.85
CA SER A 111 -5.55 -1.26 15.09
C SER A 111 -6.26 0.08 14.93
N LEU A 112 -6.27 0.61 13.71
CA LEU A 112 -6.96 1.83 13.34
C LEU A 112 -8.41 1.59 12.87
N ASP A 113 -8.89 0.34 12.91
CA ASP A 113 -10.19 -0.07 12.37
C ASP A 113 -10.40 0.42 10.92
N ALA A 114 -9.30 0.43 10.16
CA ALA A 114 -9.27 0.91 8.79
C ALA A 114 -9.48 -0.25 7.80
N ASP A 115 -10.02 0.07 6.63
CA ASP A 115 -10.28 -0.86 5.54
C ASP A 115 -9.63 -0.39 4.22
N CYS A 116 -9.91 -1.09 3.13
CA CYS A 116 -9.41 -0.75 1.80
C CYS A 116 -9.96 0.56 1.22
N MET A 117 -10.96 1.18 1.87
CA MET A 117 -11.54 2.46 1.48
C MET A 117 -11.06 3.61 2.36
N SER A 118 -10.42 3.28 3.48
CA SER A 118 -9.87 4.27 4.40
C SER A 118 -8.72 5.05 3.76
N PRO A 119 -8.64 6.37 3.98
CA PRO A 119 -7.63 7.22 3.36
C PRO A 119 -6.28 7.12 4.08
N ILE A 120 -5.71 5.91 4.11
CA ILE A 120 -4.46 5.60 4.78
C ILE A 120 -3.55 4.74 3.91
N GLY A 121 -2.27 5.05 3.86
CA GLY A 121 -1.20 4.23 3.32
C GLY A 121 -0.19 3.89 4.39
N VAL A 122 0.39 2.71 4.27
CA VAL A 122 1.48 2.28 5.14
C VAL A 122 2.41 1.34 4.39
N ILE A 123 3.70 1.56 4.55
CA ILE A 123 4.74 0.65 4.05
C ILE A 123 5.84 0.50 5.09
N CYS A 124 6.24 -0.74 5.34
CA CYS A 124 7.42 -1.09 6.14
C CYS A 124 8.52 -1.54 5.19
N ARG A 125 9.59 -0.77 5.08
CA ARG A 125 10.71 -1.04 4.19
C ARG A 125 12.01 -0.48 4.74
N ASP A 126 13.11 -1.21 4.53
CA ASP A 126 14.46 -0.77 4.90
C ASP A 126 14.56 -0.33 6.38
N GLU A 127 13.95 -1.12 7.28
CA GLU A 127 13.87 -0.84 8.72
C GLU A 127 13.18 0.49 9.08
N MET A 128 12.41 1.04 8.15
CA MET A 128 11.61 2.23 8.33
C MET A 128 10.13 1.93 8.17
N ILE A 129 9.30 2.70 8.84
CA ILE A 129 7.87 2.78 8.58
C ILE A 129 7.53 4.15 8.01
N TYR A 130 6.73 4.12 6.95
CA TYR A 130 6.12 5.29 6.33
C TYR A 130 4.61 5.11 6.42
N LEU A 131 3.93 6.10 6.97
CA LEU A 131 2.48 6.10 7.06
C LEU A 131 1.97 7.50 6.73
N ASP A 132 0.99 7.58 5.83
CA ASP A 132 0.22 8.78 5.55
C ASP A 132 -1.26 8.47 5.80
N ALA A 133 -1.90 9.27 6.62
CA ALA A 133 -3.32 9.17 6.90
C ALA A 133 -3.99 10.53 6.68
N PHE A 134 -5.19 10.52 6.11
CA PHE A 134 -5.94 11.73 5.78
C PHE A 134 -7.35 11.65 6.37
N ASN A 135 -7.98 12.81 6.57
CA ASN A 135 -9.42 12.85 6.74
C ASN A 135 -10.12 12.57 5.39
N LYS A 136 -11.43 12.33 5.40
CA LYS A 136 -12.18 11.94 4.20
C LYS A 136 -12.16 13.02 3.10
N GLU A 137 -12.07 14.28 3.46
CA GLU A 137 -11.98 15.41 2.54
C GLU A 137 -10.56 15.60 1.97
N GLY A 138 -9.54 15.00 2.61
CA GLY A 138 -8.13 15.16 2.22
C GLY A 138 -7.55 16.53 2.56
N THR A 139 -8.13 17.22 3.52
CA THR A 139 -7.70 18.55 3.98
C THR A 139 -6.75 18.50 5.17
N GLU A 140 -6.81 17.42 5.95
CA GLU A 140 -5.92 17.17 7.08
C GLU A 140 -5.07 15.93 6.79
N ILE A 141 -3.79 15.97 7.13
CA ILE A 141 -2.85 14.86 6.95
C ILE A 141 -2.08 14.58 8.24
N TYR A 142 -1.91 13.31 8.56
CA TYR A 142 -0.93 12.81 9.52
C TYR A 142 0.14 12.02 8.78
N GLN A 143 1.41 12.30 9.07
CA GLN A 143 2.55 11.61 8.46
C GLN A 143 3.47 11.03 9.52
N LEU A 144 3.80 9.76 9.37
CA LEU A 144 4.80 9.09 10.19
C LEU A 144 5.96 8.60 9.30
N ARG A 145 7.17 8.95 9.69
CA ARG A 145 8.42 8.50 9.06
C ARG A 145 9.38 8.15 10.20
N GLU A 146 9.46 6.87 10.54
CA GLU A 146 10.16 6.46 11.75
C GLU A 146 10.96 5.17 11.53
N ALA A 147 12.16 5.11 12.10
CA ALA A 147 12.94 3.89 12.13
C ALA A 147 12.30 2.88 13.07
N LEU A 148 12.29 1.63 12.69
CA LEU A 148 11.83 0.56 13.56
C LEU A 148 12.84 0.38 14.71
N ALA A 149 12.40 0.65 15.92
CA ALA A 149 13.24 0.64 17.12
C ALA A 149 13.77 -0.76 17.50
N SER A 150 13.30 -1.80 16.84
CA SER A 150 13.67 -3.20 17.07
C SER A 150 13.52 -4.00 15.78
N THR A 151 14.42 -4.94 15.56
CA THR A 151 14.29 -5.97 14.52
C THR A 151 13.22 -7.01 14.86
N GLU A 152 12.78 -7.07 16.12
CA GLU A 152 11.68 -7.92 16.55
C GLU A 152 10.34 -7.22 16.28
N LEU A 153 9.46 -7.93 15.59
CA LEU A 153 8.16 -7.41 15.13
C LEU A 153 7.29 -6.87 16.27
N LYS A 154 7.16 -7.62 17.37
CA LYS A 154 6.24 -7.26 18.46
C LYS A 154 6.60 -5.97 19.20
N PRO A 155 7.87 -5.78 19.68
CA PRO A 155 8.26 -4.54 20.33
C PRO A 155 8.13 -3.33 19.41
N ALA A 156 8.60 -3.44 18.16
CA ALA A 156 8.49 -2.36 17.19
C ALA A 156 7.04 -1.97 16.91
N LEU A 157 6.17 -2.96 16.69
CA LEU A 157 4.75 -2.74 16.48
C LEU A 157 4.08 -2.05 17.67
N SER A 158 4.37 -2.50 18.89
CA SER A 158 3.76 -1.92 20.10
C SER A 158 4.04 -0.42 20.23
N LEU A 159 5.27 0.02 19.96
CA LEU A 159 5.64 1.43 19.99
C LEU A 159 4.89 2.25 18.93
N ILE A 160 4.79 1.72 17.71
CA ILE A 160 4.06 2.40 16.63
C ILE A 160 2.57 2.51 16.98
N LEU A 161 1.94 1.45 17.48
CA LEU A 161 0.52 1.46 17.84
C LEU A 161 0.23 2.45 18.98
N GLU A 162 1.09 2.52 19.98
CA GLU A 162 0.97 3.50 21.05
C GLU A 162 1.04 4.93 20.52
N LYS A 163 1.99 5.21 19.63
CA LYS A 163 2.14 6.52 19.00
C LYS A 163 0.91 6.90 18.18
N LEU A 164 0.43 6.01 17.31
CA LEU A 164 -0.77 6.27 16.50
C LEU A 164 -2.02 6.53 17.36
N LYS A 165 -2.13 5.84 18.49
CA LYS A 165 -3.19 6.06 19.46
C LYS A 165 -3.08 7.43 20.15
N ASN A 166 -1.88 7.80 20.61
CA ASN A 166 -1.63 9.08 21.27
C ASN A 166 -1.88 10.25 20.31
N ASP A 167 -1.51 10.09 19.04
CA ASP A 167 -1.71 11.08 17.99
C ASP A 167 -3.14 11.09 17.40
N ARG A 168 -4.04 10.23 17.91
CA ARG A 168 -5.46 10.11 17.52
C ARG A 168 -5.68 9.89 16.02
N VAL A 169 -4.83 9.10 15.38
CA VAL A 169 -4.89 8.87 13.93
C VAL A 169 -6.21 8.21 13.51
N HIS A 170 -6.78 7.33 14.35
CA HIS A 170 -8.11 6.74 14.10
C HIS A 170 -9.20 7.83 13.97
N GLU A 171 -9.19 8.85 14.83
CA GLU A 171 -10.17 9.95 14.76
C GLU A 171 -10.02 10.77 13.48
N LEU A 172 -8.79 10.94 12.97
CA LEU A 172 -8.52 11.63 11.72
C LEU A 172 -9.15 10.91 10.53
N ILE A 173 -8.92 9.61 10.39
CA ILE A 173 -9.38 8.82 9.22
C ILE A 173 -10.89 8.57 9.21
N THR A 174 -11.56 8.75 10.35
CA THR A 174 -13.02 8.58 10.49
C THR A 174 -13.82 9.87 10.32
N LYS A 175 -13.17 11.02 10.47
CA LYS A 175 -13.76 12.34 10.15
C LYS A 175 -14.03 12.45 8.66
#